data_81f85dc2e39bdb418659b81d19626748
#
_entry.id   81f85dc2e39bdb418659b81d19626748
#
_cell.length_a   1.000
_cell.length_b   1.000
_cell.length_c   1.000
_cell.angle_alpha   90.00
_cell.angle_beta   90.00
_cell.angle_gamma   90.00
#
_symmetry.space_group_name_H-M   'P 1'
#
loop_
_entity.id
_entity.type
_entity.pdbx_description
1 polymer ?
#
loop_
_entity_poly.entity_id
_entity_poly.type
_entity_poly.pdbx_seq_one_letter_code
_entity_poly.pdbx_strand_id
1 'polypeptide(L)'
;MLDALVIGAGPSGSRTAWNLAEAGYSTALVEEHEIIGEPCQCAGLITPRTFEYLGYKRPVQQEMNGARLWGPKDSFLSFQAPETKALVIDRPDLDRSIANKAQDAGADLMPGHRYLGHRRTDNGISATITSKKGKVEIDTKLLIGSDGPASRVARDSGLSSKREVLAAFGADVEGYQGIENHVDLFVGSELAPRFFGWGIPTGPNEGRIGLATVLPDRPKNFFRDFFHKGAPSKLLGGAKIVNRVSGLIPFGTRNPSYSDNVLLTGDAAGMAKPTSGGGIYSGLISADAAFEVADQALQTGKFDSKTLSPYQKLLQKRIGGELSKGHHLRKAFLSLTDDQLADIISILGEPKVRDAIEKTGDLDYASLAAFSVLKAQPKLVKFAPSLLKPFI
;
A
#
# COMPACT_ATOMS: atom_id res chain seq x y z
N MET A 1 -22.42 -18.51 -16.08
CA MET A 1 -21.52 -18.59 -14.91
C MET A 1 -20.14 -18.12 -15.34
N LEU A 2 -19.56 -17.17 -14.65
CA LEU A 2 -18.21 -16.66 -14.93
C LEU A 2 -17.14 -17.68 -14.48
N ASP A 3 -15.96 -17.58 -15.09
CA ASP A 3 -14.76 -18.27 -14.58
C ASP A 3 -14.24 -17.57 -13.32
N ALA A 4 -14.20 -16.24 -13.34
CA ALA A 4 -13.77 -15.45 -12.20
C ALA A 4 -14.59 -14.16 -12.01
N LEU A 5 -14.88 -13.84 -10.75
CA LEU A 5 -15.46 -12.58 -10.33
C LEU A 5 -14.48 -11.85 -9.39
N VAL A 6 -14.01 -10.69 -9.79
CA VAL A 6 -13.06 -9.88 -9.03
C VAL A 6 -13.81 -8.71 -8.39
N ILE A 7 -13.65 -8.53 -7.06
CA ILE A 7 -14.31 -7.47 -6.29
C ILE A 7 -13.28 -6.41 -5.89
N GLY A 8 -13.46 -5.19 -6.42
CA GLY A 8 -12.59 -4.03 -6.23
C GLY A 8 -11.67 -3.76 -7.42
N ALA A 9 -11.83 -2.61 -8.08
CA ALA A 9 -11.03 -2.18 -9.23
C ALA A 9 -9.84 -1.27 -8.84
N GLY A 10 -9.28 -1.46 -7.63
CA GLY A 10 -7.96 -0.95 -7.30
C GLY A 10 -6.86 -1.69 -8.06
N PRO A 11 -5.57 -1.31 -7.91
CA PRO A 11 -4.46 -1.85 -8.71
C PRO A 11 -4.38 -3.39 -8.71
N SER A 12 -4.59 -4.01 -7.54
CA SER A 12 -4.50 -5.47 -7.42
C SER A 12 -5.64 -6.19 -8.11
N GLY A 13 -6.88 -5.72 -7.92
CA GLY A 13 -8.05 -6.33 -8.56
C GLY A 13 -8.03 -6.16 -10.07
N SER A 14 -7.74 -4.95 -10.53
CA SER A 14 -7.61 -4.65 -11.96
C SER A 14 -6.50 -5.48 -12.62
N ARG A 15 -5.34 -5.64 -11.96
CA ARG A 15 -4.26 -6.51 -12.47
C ARG A 15 -4.66 -7.97 -12.50
N THR A 16 -5.38 -8.47 -11.47
CA THR A 16 -5.87 -9.85 -11.46
C THR A 16 -6.87 -10.08 -12.59
N ALA A 17 -7.84 -9.17 -12.76
CA ALA A 17 -8.83 -9.26 -13.83
C ALA A 17 -8.19 -9.16 -15.22
N TRP A 18 -7.18 -8.30 -15.39
CA TRP A 18 -6.42 -8.20 -16.64
C TRP A 18 -5.75 -9.53 -16.98
N ASN A 19 -4.97 -10.10 -16.08
CA ASN A 19 -4.29 -11.37 -16.32
C ASN A 19 -5.27 -12.52 -16.67
N LEU A 20 -6.39 -12.58 -15.96
CA LEU A 20 -7.41 -13.62 -16.21
C LEU A 20 -8.09 -13.44 -17.57
N ALA A 21 -8.47 -12.22 -17.93
CA ALA A 21 -9.10 -11.92 -19.22
C ALA A 21 -8.13 -12.15 -20.38
N GLU A 22 -6.84 -11.72 -20.23
CA GLU A 22 -5.80 -11.96 -21.22
C GLU A 22 -5.52 -13.44 -21.47
N ALA A 23 -5.71 -14.29 -20.42
CA ALA A 23 -5.65 -15.74 -20.54
C ALA A 23 -6.93 -16.36 -21.13
N GLY A 24 -7.95 -15.56 -21.49
CA GLY A 24 -9.18 -16.00 -22.13
C GLY A 24 -10.29 -16.46 -21.19
N TYR A 25 -10.17 -16.23 -19.87
CA TYR A 25 -11.20 -16.56 -18.90
C TYR A 25 -12.32 -15.53 -18.86
N SER A 26 -13.59 -16.00 -18.80
CA SER A 26 -14.77 -15.17 -18.61
C SER A 26 -14.69 -14.47 -17.24
N THR A 27 -14.29 -13.21 -17.21
CA THR A 27 -13.97 -12.44 -16.02
C THR A 27 -14.84 -11.19 -15.90
N ALA A 28 -15.40 -10.91 -14.70
CA ALA A 28 -15.99 -9.62 -14.39
C ALA A 28 -15.19 -8.93 -13.27
N LEU A 29 -15.05 -7.60 -13.38
CA LEU A 29 -14.40 -6.72 -12.41
C LEU A 29 -15.42 -5.73 -11.86
N VAL A 30 -15.78 -5.89 -10.60
CA VAL A 30 -16.81 -5.10 -9.90
C VAL A 30 -16.14 -4.00 -9.08
N GLU A 31 -16.65 -2.77 -9.21
CA GLU A 31 -16.19 -1.62 -8.40
C GLU A 31 -17.40 -0.87 -7.83
N GLU A 32 -17.35 -0.55 -6.52
CA GLU A 32 -18.47 0.11 -5.85
C GLU A 32 -18.65 1.58 -6.24
N HIS A 33 -17.58 2.26 -6.64
CA HIS A 33 -17.62 3.65 -7.08
C HIS A 33 -17.93 3.76 -8.56
N GLU A 34 -18.60 4.85 -8.95
CA GLU A 34 -18.94 5.14 -10.35
C GLU A 34 -17.69 5.46 -11.17
N ILE A 35 -16.69 6.07 -10.54
CA ILE A 35 -15.43 6.46 -11.17
C ILE A 35 -14.29 5.69 -10.48
N ILE A 36 -13.56 4.89 -11.27
CA ILE A 36 -12.44 4.12 -10.76
C ILE A 36 -11.33 5.05 -10.26
N GLY A 37 -10.79 4.72 -9.08
CA GLY A 37 -9.77 5.50 -8.40
C GLY A 37 -10.29 6.67 -7.58
N GLU A 38 -11.62 6.92 -7.58
CA GLU A 38 -12.24 7.98 -6.80
C GLU A 38 -13.23 7.41 -5.75
N PRO A 39 -13.22 7.97 -4.50
CA PRO A 39 -12.29 9.00 -4.02
C PRO A 39 -10.86 8.46 -3.86
N CYS A 40 -9.88 9.29 -4.21
CA CYS A 40 -8.47 8.94 -4.02
C CYS A 40 -8.15 8.80 -2.52
N GLN A 41 -7.55 7.67 -2.13
CA GLN A 41 -7.18 7.37 -0.73
C GLN A 41 -5.67 7.14 -0.55
N CYS A 42 -4.86 7.72 -1.42
CA CYS A 42 -3.42 7.47 -1.48
C CYS A 42 -2.61 8.74 -1.70
N ALA A 43 -1.41 8.81 -1.15
CA ALA A 43 -0.47 9.90 -1.42
C ALA A 43 0.16 9.83 -2.82
N GLY A 44 -0.01 8.74 -3.56
CA GLY A 44 0.45 8.62 -4.94
C GLY A 44 1.97 8.57 -5.09
N LEU A 45 2.69 7.98 -4.13
CA LEU A 45 4.13 7.79 -4.20
C LEU A 45 4.45 6.31 -4.47
N ILE A 46 5.11 6.02 -5.59
CA ILE A 46 5.53 4.67 -6.00
C ILE A 46 7.01 4.64 -6.34
N THR A 47 7.59 3.46 -6.46
CA THR A 47 8.95 3.30 -7.02
C THR A 47 8.90 3.18 -8.54
N PRO A 48 9.99 3.49 -9.27
CA PRO A 48 10.11 3.20 -10.71
C PRO A 48 9.82 1.74 -11.04
N ARG A 49 10.20 0.82 -10.15
CA ARG A 49 9.93 -0.63 -10.24
C ARG A 49 8.45 -0.96 -10.45
N THR A 50 7.53 -0.14 -9.93
CA THR A 50 6.09 -0.36 -10.14
C THR A 50 5.73 -0.29 -11.62
N PHE A 51 6.26 0.67 -12.38
CA PHE A 51 6.03 0.77 -13.82
C PHE A 51 6.78 -0.32 -14.60
N GLU A 52 7.99 -0.67 -14.18
CA GLU A 52 8.72 -1.82 -14.75
C GLU A 52 7.91 -3.11 -14.59
N TYR A 53 7.32 -3.32 -13.43
CA TYR A 53 6.49 -4.49 -13.14
C TYR A 53 5.18 -4.51 -13.94
N LEU A 54 4.57 -3.34 -14.17
CA LEU A 54 3.37 -3.21 -15.01
C LEU A 54 3.67 -3.39 -16.50
N GLY A 55 4.91 -3.19 -16.93
CA GLY A 55 5.34 -3.25 -18.34
C GLY A 55 4.97 -2.01 -19.17
N TYR A 56 4.48 -0.95 -18.52
CA TYR A 56 4.18 0.34 -19.17
C TYR A 56 4.32 1.49 -18.18
N LYS A 57 4.48 2.71 -18.71
CA LYS A 57 4.62 3.93 -17.92
C LYS A 57 3.35 4.81 -18.02
N ARG A 58 3.13 5.60 -16.99
CA ARG A 58 2.14 6.69 -16.97
C ARG A 58 2.86 8.00 -16.73
N PRO A 59 2.25 9.14 -17.03
CA PRO A 59 2.79 10.45 -16.66
C PRO A 59 3.07 10.54 -15.15
N VAL A 60 4.19 11.12 -14.79
CA VAL A 60 4.57 11.41 -13.42
C VAL A 60 4.47 12.90 -13.15
N GLN A 61 4.00 13.27 -11.97
CA GLN A 61 3.93 14.67 -11.55
C GLN A 61 5.30 15.18 -11.14
N GLN A 62 6.07 14.35 -10.40
CA GLN A 62 7.41 14.67 -9.91
C GLN A 62 8.25 13.39 -9.76
N GLU A 63 9.57 13.55 -9.87
CA GLU A 63 10.55 12.52 -9.55
C GLU A 63 11.27 12.86 -8.24
N MET A 64 11.35 11.90 -7.32
CA MET A 64 11.96 12.06 -6.02
C MET A 64 13.26 11.28 -5.93
N ASN A 65 14.35 11.96 -5.65
CA ASN A 65 15.65 11.35 -5.38
C ASN A 65 16.19 11.70 -3.99
N GLY A 66 15.49 12.56 -3.24
CA GLY A 66 15.85 12.96 -1.90
C GLY A 66 14.73 12.81 -0.88
N ALA A 67 15.12 12.88 0.38
CA ALA A 67 14.19 12.96 1.48
C ALA A 67 14.75 13.84 2.61
N ARG A 68 13.84 14.52 3.32
CA ARG A 68 14.13 15.27 4.53
C ARG A 68 13.39 14.64 5.69
N LEU A 69 14.11 14.22 6.70
CA LEU A 69 13.56 13.61 7.91
C LEU A 69 13.59 14.62 9.05
N TRP A 70 12.42 14.94 9.56
CA TRP A 70 12.18 15.88 10.64
C TRP A 70 11.74 15.09 11.87
N GLY A 71 12.50 15.20 12.94
CA GLY A 71 12.25 14.44 14.17
C GLY A 71 12.06 15.33 15.39
N PRO A 72 11.90 14.69 16.57
CA PRO A 72 11.79 15.37 17.84
C PRO A 72 13.04 16.22 18.16
N LYS A 73 12.87 17.25 19.03
CA LYS A 73 13.98 18.13 19.48
C LYS A 73 14.72 18.82 18.32
N ASP A 74 13.99 19.21 17.29
CA ASP A 74 14.55 19.84 16.08
C ASP A 74 15.61 18.98 15.37
N SER A 75 15.64 17.65 15.62
CA SER A 75 16.51 16.75 14.88
C SER A 75 16.12 16.72 13.40
N PHE A 76 17.11 16.81 12.56
CA PHE A 76 16.93 16.96 11.11
C PHE A 76 18.00 16.20 10.33
N LEU A 77 17.58 15.57 9.24
CA LEU A 77 18.47 14.93 8.27
C LEU A 77 17.93 15.14 6.86
N SER A 78 18.81 15.53 5.95
CA SER A 78 18.52 15.55 4.51
C SER A 78 19.51 14.66 3.78
N PHE A 79 19.01 13.87 2.84
CA PHE A 79 19.82 13.04 1.96
C PHE A 79 19.25 13.02 0.55
N GLN A 80 20.14 12.77 -0.41
CA GLN A 80 19.79 12.76 -1.83
C GLN A 80 20.61 11.68 -2.55
N ALA A 81 19.90 10.78 -3.21
CA ALA A 81 20.50 9.77 -4.06
C ALA A 81 20.79 10.33 -5.47
N PRO A 82 21.75 9.77 -6.21
CA PRO A 82 22.00 10.17 -7.59
C PRO A 82 20.88 9.74 -8.55
N GLU A 83 20.14 8.67 -8.23
CA GLU A 83 19.04 8.16 -9.04
C GLU A 83 17.67 8.44 -8.43
N THR A 84 16.63 8.42 -9.26
CA THR A 84 15.23 8.54 -8.84
C THR A 84 14.83 7.33 -7.98
N LYS A 85 14.40 7.60 -6.74
CA LYS A 85 13.97 6.60 -5.76
C LYS A 85 12.46 6.41 -5.74
N ALA A 86 11.71 7.47 -6.05
CA ALA A 86 10.27 7.42 -6.10
C ALA A 86 9.69 8.35 -7.16
N LEU A 87 8.46 8.06 -7.55
CA LEU A 87 7.67 8.80 -8.53
C LEU A 87 6.38 9.26 -7.86
N VAL A 88 6.04 10.52 -8.02
CA VAL A 88 4.75 11.07 -7.64
C VAL A 88 3.81 10.96 -8.82
N ILE A 89 2.69 10.29 -8.63
CA ILE A 89 1.73 9.98 -9.70
C ILE A 89 0.34 10.51 -9.39
N ASP A 90 -0.47 10.67 -10.43
CA ASP A 90 -1.90 10.71 -10.31
C ASP A 90 -2.42 9.28 -10.06
N ARG A 91 -2.83 9.02 -8.83
CA ARG A 91 -3.26 7.68 -8.43
C ARG A 91 -4.57 7.25 -9.11
N PRO A 92 -5.61 8.07 -9.22
CA PRO A 92 -6.79 7.78 -10.02
C PRO A 92 -6.46 7.43 -11.47
N ASP A 93 -5.52 8.13 -12.10
CA ASP A 93 -5.09 7.83 -13.47
C ASP A 93 -4.44 6.43 -13.57
N LEU A 94 -3.57 6.09 -12.61
CA LEU A 94 -2.98 4.75 -12.57
C LEU A 94 -4.06 3.67 -12.44
N ASP A 95 -4.99 3.81 -11.50
CA ASP A 95 -6.05 2.83 -11.25
C ASP A 95 -6.91 2.62 -12.49
N ARG A 96 -7.37 3.72 -13.12
CA ARG A 96 -8.11 3.67 -14.38
C ARG A 96 -7.30 2.99 -15.49
N SER A 97 -6.01 3.28 -15.58
CA SER A 97 -5.17 2.70 -16.64
C SER A 97 -5.07 1.17 -16.53
N ILE A 98 -4.96 0.62 -15.30
CA ILE A 98 -4.90 -0.83 -15.10
C ILE A 98 -6.28 -1.46 -15.35
N ALA A 99 -7.36 -0.81 -14.89
CA ALA A 99 -8.72 -1.29 -15.13
C ALA A 99 -9.09 -1.30 -16.62
N ASN A 100 -8.69 -0.27 -17.37
CA ASN A 100 -8.86 -0.22 -18.82
C ASN A 100 -8.10 -1.35 -19.53
N LYS A 101 -6.89 -1.68 -19.07
CA LYS A 101 -6.15 -2.85 -19.57
C LYS A 101 -6.91 -4.16 -19.34
N ALA A 102 -7.57 -4.31 -18.19
CA ALA A 102 -8.43 -5.47 -17.93
C ALA A 102 -9.63 -5.49 -18.89
N GLN A 103 -10.28 -4.36 -19.14
CA GLN A 103 -11.39 -4.22 -20.07
C GLN A 103 -10.94 -4.49 -21.53
N ASP A 104 -9.82 -3.93 -21.97
CA ASP A 104 -9.24 -4.14 -23.30
C ASP A 104 -8.90 -5.62 -23.54
N ALA A 105 -8.51 -6.35 -22.48
CA ALA A 105 -8.26 -7.79 -22.51
C ALA A 105 -9.55 -8.64 -22.49
N GLY A 106 -10.74 -8.01 -22.32
CA GLY A 106 -12.04 -8.69 -22.38
C GLY A 106 -12.74 -8.88 -21.02
N ALA A 107 -12.24 -8.31 -19.93
CA ALA A 107 -12.96 -8.32 -18.66
C ALA A 107 -14.21 -7.43 -18.74
N ASP A 108 -15.32 -7.89 -18.18
CA ASP A 108 -16.55 -7.10 -17.99
C ASP A 108 -16.36 -6.14 -16.81
N LEU A 109 -16.11 -4.85 -17.09
CA LEU A 109 -15.88 -3.84 -16.09
C LEU A 109 -17.20 -3.23 -15.62
N MET A 110 -17.49 -3.36 -14.32
CA MET A 110 -18.76 -3.00 -13.69
C MET A 110 -18.59 -1.92 -12.60
N PRO A 111 -18.37 -0.64 -12.97
CA PRO A 111 -18.35 0.46 -12.00
C PRO A 111 -19.75 0.75 -11.45
N GLY A 112 -19.84 1.32 -10.25
CA GLY A 112 -21.10 1.59 -9.55
C GLY A 112 -21.82 0.32 -9.05
N HIS A 113 -21.10 -0.80 -8.97
CA HIS A 113 -21.61 -2.08 -8.53
C HIS A 113 -20.93 -2.51 -7.23
N ARG A 114 -21.72 -2.74 -6.20
CA ARG A 114 -21.23 -3.03 -4.85
C ARG A 114 -21.51 -4.47 -4.45
N TYR A 115 -20.49 -5.18 -4.02
CA TYR A 115 -20.61 -6.50 -3.43
C TYR A 115 -21.30 -6.45 -2.06
N LEU A 116 -22.32 -7.31 -1.87
CA LEU A 116 -23.09 -7.40 -0.63
C LEU A 116 -22.83 -8.69 0.16
N GLY A 117 -22.34 -9.74 -0.49
CA GLY A 117 -22.11 -11.04 0.13
C GLY A 117 -22.09 -12.14 -0.92
N HIS A 118 -21.84 -13.37 -0.48
CA HIS A 118 -21.92 -14.54 -1.34
C HIS A 118 -22.41 -15.77 -0.57
N ARG A 119 -22.85 -16.77 -1.30
CA ARG A 119 -23.12 -18.11 -0.80
C ARG A 119 -22.42 -19.13 -1.69
N ARG A 120 -22.07 -20.27 -1.13
CA ARG A 120 -21.55 -21.41 -1.90
C ARG A 120 -22.70 -22.10 -2.62
N THR A 121 -22.38 -22.63 -3.79
CA THR A 121 -23.25 -23.47 -4.61
C THR A 121 -22.51 -24.75 -4.97
N ASP A 122 -23.20 -25.71 -5.55
CA ASP A 122 -22.58 -26.97 -6.00
C ASP A 122 -21.49 -26.74 -7.05
N ASN A 123 -21.60 -25.67 -7.84
CA ASN A 123 -20.71 -25.37 -8.96
C ASN A 123 -19.75 -24.19 -8.70
N GLY A 124 -19.73 -23.61 -7.50
CA GLY A 124 -18.88 -22.46 -7.18
C GLY A 124 -19.48 -21.50 -6.15
N ILE A 125 -19.56 -20.23 -6.50
CA ILE A 125 -20.07 -19.15 -5.66
C ILE A 125 -21.15 -18.38 -6.40
N SER A 126 -22.23 -18.02 -5.69
CA SER A 126 -23.22 -17.04 -6.12
C SER A 126 -23.03 -15.76 -5.28
N ALA A 127 -22.57 -14.70 -5.92
CA ALA A 127 -22.30 -13.41 -5.29
C ALA A 127 -23.46 -12.44 -5.51
N THR A 128 -23.91 -11.79 -4.44
CA THR A 128 -24.95 -10.74 -4.50
C THR A 128 -24.27 -9.40 -4.73
N ILE A 129 -24.57 -8.77 -5.85
CA ILE A 129 -24.08 -7.44 -6.25
C ILE A 129 -25.25 -6.48 -6.30
N THR A 130 -25.06 -5.23 -5.88
CA THR A 130 -26.08 -4.17 -5.98
C THR A 130 -25.56 -2.99 -6.78
N SER A 131 -26.46 -2.36 -7.52
CA SER A 131 -26.22 -1.10 -8.25
C SER A 131 -27.45 -0.20 -8.16
N LYS A 132 -27.44 0.94 -8.80
CA LYS A 132 -28.62 1.82 -8.94
C LYS A 132 -29.83 1.11 -9.60
N LYS A 133 -29.58 0.07 -10.38
CA LYS A 133 -30.61 -0.73 -11.07
C LYS A 133 -31.19 -1.88 -10.20
N GLY A 134 -30.68 -2.04 -8.98
CA GLY A 134 -31.12 -3.08 -8.07
C GLY A 134 -30.05 -4.13 -7.78
N LYS A 135 -30.49 -5.28 -7.23
CA LYS A 135 -29.64 -6.41 -6.87
C LYS A 135 -29.66 -7.47 -7.96
N VAL A 136 -28.49 -8.06 -8.21
CA VAL A 136 -28.30 -9.18 -9.11
C VAL A 136 -27.46 -10.26 -8.43
N GLU A 137 -27.67 -11.51 -8.77
CA GLU A 137 -26.82 -12.63 -8.41
C GLU A 137 -25.88 -12.93 -9.57
N ILE A 138 -24.59 -13.06 -9.29
CA ILE A 138 -23.56 -13.42 -10.28
C ILE A 138 -22.92 -14.72 -9.84
N ASP A 139 -23.10 -15.77 -10.67
CA ASP A 139 -22.49 -17.06 -10.43
C ASP A 139 -21.10 -17.12 -11.03
N THR A 140 -20.14 -17.58 -10.24
CA THR A 140 -18.71 -17.68 -10.63
C THR A 140 -18.08 -18.96 -10.06
N LYS A 141 -17.08 -19.49 -10.77
CA LYS A 141 -16.26 -20.61 -10.28
C LYS A 141 -15.30 -20.14 -9.19
N LEU A 142 -14.72 -18.94 -9.36
CA LEU A 142 -13.73 -18.36 -8.45
C LEU A 142 -14.09 -16.90 -8.11
N LEU A 143 -14.08 -16.56 -6.82
CA LEU A 143 -14.26 -15.21 -6.31
C LEU A 143 -12.92 -14.65 -5.84
N ILE A 144 -12.53 -13.49 -6.32
CA ILE A 144 -11.29 -12.82 -5.93
C ILE A 144 -11.61 -11.53 -5.18
N GLY A 145 -11.30 -11.49 -3.88
CA GLY A 145 -11.49 -10.34 -3.04
C GLY A 145 -10.28 -9.40 -3.14
N SER A 146 -10.48 -8.26 -3.79
CA SER A 146 -9.54 -7.14 -3.90
C SER A 146 -10.15 -5.85 -3.35
N ASP A 147 -11.10 -5.99 -2.44
CA ASP A 147 -12.00 -4.99 -1.90
C ASP A 147 -11.40 -4.20 -0.72
N GLY A 148 -10.07 -4.06 -0.72
CA GLY A 148 -9.32 -3.14 0.12
C GLY A 148 -9.23 -3.52 1.60
N PRO A 149 -8.87 -2.55 2.47
CA PRO A 149 -8.47 -2.81 3.86
C PRO A 149 -9.59 -3.38 4.74
N ALA A 150 -10.84 -3.03 4.47
CA ALA A 150 -12.02 -3.48 5.22
C ALA A 150 -12.71 -4.71 4.59
N SER A 151 -12.00 -5.44 3.74
CA SER A 151 -12.50 -6.53 2.90
C SER A 151 -13.71 -7.27 3.46
N ARG A 152 -14.83 -7.13 2.76
CA ARG A 152 -16.06 -7.88 3.03
C ARG A 152 -15.96 -9.29 2.51
N VAL A 153 -15.31 -9.50 1.36
CA VAL A 153 -15.05 -10.85 0.83
C VAL A 153 -14.28 -11.69 1.84
N ALA A 154 -13.21 -11.12 2.46
CA ALA A 154 -12.46 -11.83 3.49
C ALA A 154 -13.31 -12.22 4.69
N ARG A 155 -14.18 -11.33 5.16
CA ARG A 155 -15.08 -11.59 6.29
C ARG A 155 -16.09 -12.66 5.97
N ASP A 156 -16.76 -12.55 4.83
CA ASP A 156 -17.84 -13.45 4.42
C ASP A 156 -17.30 -14.86 4.06
N SER A 157 -16.00 -14.96 3.71
CA SER A 157 -15.28 -16.22 3.47
C SER A 157 -14.64 -16.85 4.72
N GLY A 158 -14.83 -16.25 5.91
CA GLY A 158 -14.21 -16.74 7.14
C GLY A 158 -12.70 -16.49 7.24
N LEU A 159 -12.14 -15.63 6.39
CA LEU A 159 -10.72 -15.28 6.32
C LEU A 159 -10.37 -14.05 7.17
N SER A 160 -11.23 -13.66 8.09
CA SER A 160 -10.97 -12.54 9.00
C SER A 160 -9.80 -12.84 9.94
N SER A 161 -8.92 -11.86 10.12
CA SER A 161 -7.79 -11.94 11.06
C SER A 161 -7.61 -10.62 11.79
N LYS A 162 -7.12 -10.68 13.03
CA LYS A 162 -6.69 -9.46 13.73
C LYS A 162 -5.46 -8.91 13.01
N ARG A 163 -5.56 -7.66 12.58
CA ARG A 163 -4.48 -6.92 11.93
C ARG A 163 -4.33 -5.56 12.59
N GLU A 164 -3.12 -5.02 12.56
CA GLU A 164 -2.90 -3.63 12.88
C GLU A 164 -3.46 -2.79 11.73
N VAL A 165 -4.31 -1.83 12.04
CA VAL A 165 -4.88 -0.91 11.04
C VAL A 165 -4.56 0.51 11.46
N LEU A 166 -3.89 1.25 10.58
CA LEU A 166 -3.68 2.67 10.74
C LEU A 166 -4.80 3.44 10.07
N ALA A 167 -5.18 4.53 10.70
CA ALA A 167 -5.99 5.57 10.08
C ALA A 167 -5.07 6.65 9.52
N ALA A 168 -5.17 6.90 8.24
CA ALA A 168 -4.46 7.96 7.53
C ALA A 168 -5.38 9.14 7.25
N PHE A 169 -4.83 10.35 7.39
CA PHE A 169 -5.51 11.59 7.06
C PHE A 169 -4.55 12.53 6.35
N GLY A 170 -4.99 13.10 5.23
CA GLY A 170 -4.14 13.96 4.40
C GLY A 170 -4.94 14.97 3.61
N ALA A 171 -4.23 15.80 2.86
CA ALA A 171 -4.80 16.78 1.96
C ALA A 171 -3.86 17.09 0.80
N ASP A 172 -4.44 17.49 -0.32
CA ASP A 172 -3.74 18.27 -1.34
C ASP A 172 -3.76 19.74 -0.91
N VAL A 173 -2.64 20.42 -1.03
CA VAL A 173 -2.48 21.81 -0.58
C VAL A 173 -1.77 22.67 -1.62
N GLU A 174 -2.17 23.94 -1.67
CA GLU A 174 -1.46 25.03 -2.33
C GLU A 174 -0.66 25.84 -1.29
N GLY A 175 0.54 26.30 -1.62
CA GLY A 175 1.40 27.05 -0.72
C GLY A 175 2.39 26.17 0.07
N TYR A 176 2.57 24.91 -0.32
CA TYR A 176 3.55 24.02 0.29
C TYR A 176 4.99 24.43 -0.06
N GLN A 177 5.84 24.60 0.98
CA GLN A 177 7.22 25.04 0.87
C GLN A 177 8.22 23.87 0.86
N GLY A 178 7.86 22.76 0.19
CA GLY A 178 8.73 21.60 0.00
C GLY A 178 9.86 21.88 -1.01
N ILE A 179 10.88 21.01 -1.02
CA ILE A 179 11.90 21.00 -2.08
C ILE A 179 11.41 20.07 -3.18
N GLU A 180 11.47 20.50 -4.42
CA GLU A 180 10.84 19.89 -5.59
C GLU A 180 11.12 18.37 -5.74
N ASN A 181 12.34 17.92 -5.48
CA ASN A 181 12.75 16.52 -5.63
C ASN A 181 12.93 15.77 -4.30
N HIS A 182 12.40 16.31 -3.20
CA HIS A 182 12.50 15.71 -1.86
C HIS A 182 11.13 15.45 -1.26
N VAL A 183 10.97 14.30 -0.64
CA VAL A 183 9.84 14.06 0.27
C VAL A 183 10.20 14.51 1.67
N ASP A 184 9.26 15.11 2.38
CA ASP A 184 9.38 15.40 3.81
C ASP A 184 8.75 14.27 4.61
N LEU A 185 9.47 13.78 5.61
CA LEU A 185 9.02 12.79 6.56
C LEU A 185 9.07 13.38 7.97
N PHE A 186 7.99 13.25 8.72
CA PHE A 186 7.86 13.80 10.06
C PHE A 186 7.62 12.67 11.04
N VAL A 187 8.50 12.52 12.03
CA VAL A 187 8.40 11.46 13.05
C VAL A 187 8.38 12.08 14.45
N GLY A 188 7.84 11.34 15.40
CA GLY A 188 7.75 11.74 16.79
C GLY A 188 6.33 11.69 17.35
N SER A 189 6.23 11.58 18.67
CA SER A 189 4.98 11.34 19.36
C SER A 189 3.97 12.51 19.26
N GLU A 190 4.45 13.73 19.09
CA GLU A 190 3.59 14.92 19.03
C GLU A 190 2.96 15.14 17.64
N LEU A 191 3.69 14.77 16.56
CA LEU A 191 3.26 15.06 15.19
C LEU A 191 2.54 13.88 14.54
N ALA A 192 3.13 12.69 14.63
CA ALA A 192 2.60 11.49 13.99
C ALA A 192 2.87 10.27 14.87
N PRO A 193 2.17 10.11 16.00
CA PRO A 193 2.43 9.04 16.94
C PRO A 193 2.29 7.68 16.29
N ARG A 194 3.24 6.79 16.56
CA ARG A 194 3.25 5.38 16.15
C ARG A 194 3.37 5.12 14.63
N PHE A 195 3.58 6.18 13.83
CA PHE A 195 3.92 6.10 12.41
C PHE A 195 4.71 7.34 11.99
N PHE A 196 4.37 7.93 10.86
CA PHE A 196 4.98 9.17 10.38
C PHE A 196 3.96 10.05 9.63
N GLY A 197 4.31 11.32 9.50
CA GLY A 197 3.68 12.24 8.58
C GLY A 197 4.53 12.41 7.32
N TRP A 198 3.92 12.90 6.27
CA TRP A 198 4.59 13.15 4.99
C TRP A 198 4.20 14.48 4.38
N GLY A 199 5.12 15.05 3.61
CA GLY A 199 4.89 16.13 2.67
C GLY A 199 5.55 15.75 1.35
N ILE A 200 4.78 15.74 0.26
CA ILE A 200 5.21 15.28 -1.05
C ILE A 200 4.91 16.39 -2.05
N PRO A 201 5.93 17.07 -2.63
CA PRO A 201 5.70 18.05 -3.69
C PRO A 201 5.01 17.40 -4.89
N THR A 202 4.01 18.07 -5.45
CA THR A 202 3.28 17.64 -6.66
C THR A 202 3.45 18.60 -7.81
N GLY A 203 3.92 19.81 -7.52
CA GLY A 203 4.18 20.89 -8.46
C GLY A 203 4.75 22.11 -7.74
N PRO A 204 4.98 23.22 -8.44
CA PRO A 204 5.42 24.47 -7.82
C PRO A 204 4.45 24.96 -6.76
N ASN A 205 4.89 25.07 -5.51
CA ASN A 205 4.07 25.44 -4.35
C ASN A 205 2.86 24.53 -4.07
N GLU A 206 2.82 23.33 -4.63
CA GLU A 206 1.77 22.35 -4.41
C GLU A 206 2.33 21.11 -3.72
N GLY A 207 1.49 20.42 -2.93
CA GLY A 207 1.91 19.19 -2.28
C GLY A 207 0.76 18.37 -1.73
N ARG A 208 1.08 17.09 -1.49
CA ARG A 208 0.24 16.18 -0.72
C ARG A 208 0.84 16.01 0.65
N ILE A 209 0.10 16.42 1.65
CA ILE A 209 0.51 16.29 3.05
C ILE A 209 -0.38 15.31 3.77
N GLY A 210 0.15 14.67 4.78
CA GLY A 210 -0.66 13.78 5.59
C GLY A 210 0.12 13.13 6.71
N LEU A 211 -0.61 12.35 7.48
CA LEU A 211 -0.05 11.46 8.51
C LEU A 211 -0.93 10.23 8.67
N ALA A 212 -0.35 9.20 9.28
CA ALA A 212 -1.11 8.06 9.74
C ALA A 212 -0.79 7.76 11.21
N THR A 213 -1.75 7.18 11.91
CA THR A 213 -1.57 6.75 13.28
C THR A 213 -2.43 5.53 13.57
N VAL A 214 -2.15 4.83 14.66
CA VAL A 214 -2.92 3.65 15.08
C VAL A 214 -4.17 4.09 15.83
N LEU A 215 -5.31 3.47 15.53
CA LEU A 215 -6.53 3.66 16.32
C LEU A 215 -6.33 3.14 17.75
N PRO A 216 -6.90 3.80 18.81
CA PRO A 216 -7.96 4.81 18.75
C PRO A 216 -7.49 6.27 18.67
N ASP A 217 -6.21 6.54 18.41
CA ASP A 217 -5.73 7.89 18.23
C ASP A 217 -6.55 8.62 17.15
N ARG A 218 -6.72 9.94 17.32
CA ARG A 218 -7.57 10.73 16.42
C ARG A 218 -6.74 11.43 15.36
N PRO A 219 -6.52 10.82 14.18
CA PRO A 219 -5.62 11.38 13.14
C PRO A 219 -6.03 12.79 12.71
N LYS A 220 -7.32 13.14 12.75
CA LYS A 220 -7.80 14.50 12.45
C LYS A 220 -7.22 15.57 13.39
N ASN A 221 -7.04 15.25 14.68
CA ASN A 221 -6.47 16.20 15.64
C ASN A 221 -4.99 16.43 15.34
N PHE A 222 -4.23 15.34 15.13
CA PHE A 222 -2.83 15.43 14.73
C PHE A 222 -2.67 16.15 13.39
N PHE A 223 -3.54 15.87 12.41
CA PHE A 223 -3.52 16.55 11.13
C PHE A 223 -3.79 18.05 11.23
N ARG A 224 -4.72 18.47 12.10
CA ARG A 224 -4.94 19.90 12.40
C ARG A 224 -3.68 20.53 13.02
N ASP A 225 -3.09 19.86 14.00
CA ASP A 225 -1.90 20.34 14.70
C ASP A 225 -0.67 20.41 13.77
N PHE A 226 -0.64 19.57 12.73
CA PHE A 226 0.40 19.56 11.70
C PHE A 226 0.60 20.92 11.02
N PHE A 227 -0.46 21.71 10.84
CA PHE A 227 -0.36 23.06 10.28
C PHE A 227 0.18 24.12 11.25
N HIS A 228 0.20 23.82 12.54
CA HIS A 228 0.46 24.81 13.57
C HIS A 228 1.66 24.48 14.46
N LYS A 229 2.22 23.28 14.37
CA LYS A 229 3.29 22.83 15.27
C LYS A 229 4.51 22.31 14.51
N GLY A 230 5.68 22.53 15.12
CA GLY A 230 6.95 21.93 14.70
C GLY A 230 7.37 22.24 13.26
N ALA A 231 8.15 21.34 12.69
CA ALA A 231 8.67 21.48 11.34
C ALA A 231 7.58 21.56 10.25
N PRO A 232 6.47 20.80 10.31
CA PRO A 232 5.41 20.90 9.29
C PRO A 232 4.85 22.32 9.17
N SER A 233 4.66 23.04 10.29
CA SER A 233 4.10 24.40 10.26
C SER A 233 4.99 25.40 9.52
N LYS A 234 6.30 25.17 9.50
CA LYS A 234 7.26 26.00 8.75
C LYS A 234 7.09 25.83 7.23
N LEU A 235 6.72 24.63 6.79
CA LEU A 235 6.53 24.28 5.38
C LEU A 235 5.11 24.55 4.89
N LEU A 236 4.16 24.71 5.81
CA LEU A 236 2.72 24.84 5.53
C LEU A 236 2.15 26.20 5.95
N GLY A 237 3.01 27.14 6.38
CA GLY A 237 2.59 28.46 6.81
C GLY A 237 1.83 29.18 5.68
N GLY A 238 0.51 29.37 5.85
CA GLY A 238 -0.34 29.99 4.83
C GLY A 238 -0.86 29.04 3.74
N ALA A 239 -0.53 27.76 3.78
CA ALA A 239 -1.01 26.78 2.82
C ALA A 239 -2.54 26.61 2.89
N LYS A 240 -3.18 26.50 1.72
CA LYS A 240 -4.61 26.25 1.57
C LYS A 240 -4.86 24.78 1.28
N ILE A 241 -5.81 24.18 1.97
CA ILE A 241 -6.29 22.83 1.68
C ILE A 241 -7.24 22.90 0.47
N VAL A 242 -6.88 22.19 -0.60
CA VAL A 242 -7.67 22.06 -1.82
C VAL A 242 -8.60 20.85 -1.73
N ASN A 243 -8.07 19.72 -1.27
CA ASN A 243 -8.80 18.47 -1.15
C ASN A 243 -8.41 17.74 0.14
N ARG A 244 -9.30 16.89 0.65
CA ARG A 244 -9.04 16.07 1.85
C ARG A 244 -9.11 14.60 1.50
N VAL A 245 -8.15 13.84 2.00
CA VAL A 245 -8.02 12.41 1.77
C VAL A 245 -8.01 11.69 3.12
N SER A 246 -8.66 10.54 3.18
CA SER A 246 -8.57 9.66 4.35
C SER A 246 -8.63 8.21 3.90
N GLY A 247 -7.97 7.33 4.65
CA GLY A 247 -7.93 5.92 4.31
C GLY A 247 -7.48 5.06 5.49
N LEU A 248 -7.54 3.76 5.29
CA LEU A 248 -7.03 2.77 6.22
C LEU A 248 -5.84 2.05 5.61
N ILE A 249 -4.82 1.76 6.43
CA ILE A 249 -3.64 1.02 6.02
C ILE A 249 -3.55 -0.24 6.88
N PRO A 250 -3.82 -1.43 6.31
CA PRO A 250 -3.84 -2.67 7.06
C PRO A 250 -2.46 -3.34 7.05
N PHE A 251 -1.83 -3.49 8.20
CA PHE A 251 -0.59 -4.25 8.32
C PHE A 251 -0.84 -5.68 8.78
N GLY A 252 -0.07 -6.59 8.23
CA GLY A 252 -0.13 -8.01 8.52
C GLY A 252 -0.88 -8.81 7.45
N THR A 253 -0.13 -9.70 6.80
CA THR A 253 -0.64 -10.63 5.79
C THR A 253 -1.66 -11.57 6.41
N ARG A 254 -2.78 -11.78 5.74
CA ARG A 254 -3.70 -12.86 6.12
C ARG A 254 -3.05 -14.22 5.86
N ASN A 255 -3.26 -15.13 6.78
CA ASN A 255 -2.80 -16.50 6.65
C ASN A 255 -3.86 -17.44 7.24
N PRO A 256 -4.63 -18.12 6.36
CA PRO A 256 -4.54 -18.11 4.90
C PRO A 256 -5.18 -16.86 4.24
N SER A 257 -4.73 -16.54 3.00
CA SER A 257 -5.35 -15.56 2.12
C SER A 257 -6.24 -16.22 1.04
N TYR A 258 -6.70 -17.42 1.30
CA TYR A 258 -7.54 -18.23 0.40
C TYR A 258 -8.48 -19.13 1.19
N SER A 259 -9.56 -19.52 0.57
CA SER A 259 -10.47 -20.61 0.99
C SER A 259 -11.02 -21.30 -0.25
N ASP A 260 -11.93 -22.30 -0.08
CA ASP A 260 -12.53 -22.92 -1.26
C ASP A 260 -13.23 -21.87 -2.13
N ASN A 261 -12.90 -21.85 -3.41
CA ASN A 261 -13.39 -20.92 -4.43
C ASN A 261 -13.04 -19.44 -4.18
N VAL A 262 -12.14 -19.10 -3.25
CA VAL A 262 -11.81 -17.70 -2.91
C VAL A 262 -10.31 -17.47 -2.82
N LEU A 263 -9.85 -16.37 -3.43
CA LEU A 263 -8.52 -15.79 -3.24
C LEU A 263 -8.66 -14.33 -2.79
N LEU A 264 -7.71 -13.83 -1.98
CA LEU A 264 -7.65 -12.42 -1.59
C LEU A 264 -6.36 -11.78 -2.12
N THR A 265 -6.44 -10.55 -2.66
CA THR A 265 -5.26 -9.81 -3.15
C THR A 265 -5.17 -8.39 -2.57
N GLY A 266 -4.04 -7.75 -2.71
CA GLY A 266 -3.83 -6.39 -2.24
C GLY A 266 -4.07 -6.22 -0.74
N ASP A 267 -4.68 -5.12 -0.35
CA ASP A 267 -4.96 -4.81 1.06
C ASP A 267 -5.98 -5.76 1.68
N ALA A 268 -6.85 -6.37 0.89
CA ALA A 268 -7.72 -7.44 1.36
C ALA A 268 -6.92 -8.65 1.86
N ALA A 269 -5.76 -8.95 1.27
CA ALA A 269 -4.80 -9.94 1.73
C ALA A 269 -3.78 -9.40 2.73
N GLY A 270 -3.73 -8.07 2.98
CA GLY A 270 -2.79 -7.44 3.91
C GLY A 270 -1.41 -7.18 3.31
N MET A 271 -1.36 -6.72 2.06
CA MET A 271 -0.10 -6.51 1.32
C MET A 271 0.55 -5.14 1.58
N ALA A 272 -0.04 -4.26 2.40
CA ALA A 272 0.59 -3.00 2.76
C ALA A 272 1.91 -3.22 3.52
N LYS A 273 2.98 -2.53 3.08
CA LYS A 273 4.32 -2.62 3.68
C LYS A 273 4.35 -1.92 5.04
N PRO A 274 4.77 -2.61 6.11
CA PRO A 274 4.71 -2.04 7.48
C PRO A 274 5.62 -0.83 7.70
N THR A 275 6.63 -0.63 6.87
CA THR A 275 7.59 0.47 6.96
C THR A 275 7.14 1.76 6.30
N SER A 276 6.50 1.66 5.12
CA SER A 276 6.12 2.83 4.30
C SER A 276 4.61 3.03 4.17
N GLY A 277 3.79 2.03 4.54
CA GLY A 277 2.35 2.06 4.29
C GLY A 277 1.96 1.84 2.82
N GLY A 278 2.93 1.79 1.90
CA GLY A 278 2.67 1.56 0.48
C GLY A 278 2.24 0.13 0.17
N GLY A 279 1.19 -0.04 -0.63
CA GLY A 279 0.60 -1.34 -0.96
C GLY A 279 0.48 -1.64 -2.46
N ILE A 280 0.82 -0.68 -3.34
CA ILE A 280 0.59 -0.85 -4.79
C ILE A 280 1.48 -1.96 -5.35
N TYR A 281 2.80 -1.85 -5.23
CA TYR A 281 3.73 -2.84 -5.76
C TYR A 281 3.52 -4.25 -5.19
N SER A 282 3.44 -4.37 -3.88
CA SER A 282 3.16 -5.65 -3.21
C SER A 282 1.77 -6.22 -3.55
N GLY A 283 0.81 -5.33 -3.78
CA GLY A 283 -0.52 -5.68 -4.28
C GLY A 283 -0.49 -6.27 -5.68
N LEU A 284 0.28 -5.69 -6.61
CA LEU A 284 0.49 -6.21 -7.96
C LEU A 284 1.15 -7.59 -7.93
N ILE A 285 2.16 -7.78 -7.08
CA ILE A 285 2.78 -9.10 -6.87
C ILE A 285 1.75 -10.13 -6.40
N SER A 286 0.85 -9.73 -5.49
CA SER A 286 -0.20 -10.63 -5.01
C SER A 286 -1.23 -10.96 -6.09
N ALA A 287 -1.52 -10.02 -6.98
CA ALA A 287 -2.40 -10.23 -8.13
C ALA A 287 -1.84 -11.27 -9.10
N ASP A 288 -0.56 -11.16 -9.45
CA ASP A 288 0.09 -12.13 -10.34
C ASP A 288 0.21 -13.52 -9.69
N ALA A 289 0.47 -13.58 -8.37
CA ALA A 289 0.47 -14.85 -7.65
C ALA A 289 -0.93 -15.49 -7.59
N ALA A 290 -1.99 -14.67 -7.45
CA ALA A 290 -3.36 -15.13 -7.47
C ALA A 290 -3.74 -15.66 -8.87
N PHE A 291 -3.34 -14.96 -9.91
CA PHE A 291 -3.54 -15.39 -11.29
C PHE A 291 -2.92 -16.77 -11.56
N GLU A 292 -1.64 -17.00 -11.19
CA GLU A 292 -1.00 -18.30 -11.44
C GLU A 292 -1.76 -19.47 -10.81
N VAL A 293 -2.28 -19.28 -9.60
CA VAL A 293 -3.04 -20.33 -8.91
C VAL A 293 -4.46 -20.44 -9.46
N ALA A 294 -5.08 -19.32 -9.80
CA ALA A 294 -6.39 -19.29 -10.43
C ALA A 294 -6.38 -19.99 -11.80
N ASP A 295 -5.37 -19.73 -12.63
CA ASP A 295 -5.18 -20.36 -13.94
C ASP A 295 -5.11 -21.89 -13.80
N GLN A 296 -4.27 -22.39 -12.91
CA GLN A 296 -4.18 -23.83 -12.64
C GLN A 296 -5.50 -24.43 -12.12
N ALA A 297 -6.20 -23.70 -11.23
CA ALA A 297 -7.49 -24.14 -10.71
C ALA A 297 -8.56 -24.18 -11.80
N LEU A 298 -8.60 -23.18 -12.67
CA LEU A 298 -9.54 -23.11 -13.80
C LEU A 298 -9.28 -24.20 -14.84
N GLN A 299 -8.03 -24.48 -15.18
CA GLN A 299 -7.63 -25.57 -16.10
C GLN A 299 -8.00 -26.95 -15.55
N THR A 300 -7.87 -27.16 -14.24
CA THR A 300 -8.16 -28.44 -13.60
C THR A 300 -9.62 -28.62 -13.14
N GLY A 301 -10.39 -27.54 -13.10
CA GLY A 301 -11.76 -27.52 -12.58
C GLY A 301 -11.86 -27.78 -11.07
N LYS A 302 -10.76 -27.55 -10.31
CA LYS A 302 -10.69 -27.80 -8.86
C LYS A 302 -10.46 -26.51 -8.11
N PHE A 303 -11.33 -26.18 -7.16
CA PHE A 303 -11.33 -24.90 -6.46
C PHE A 303 -11.33 -25.04 -4.94
N ASP A 304 -11.02 -26.22 -4.42
CA ASP A 304 -10.91 -26.45 -2.98
C ASP A 304 -9.66 -25.78 -2.39
N SER A 305 -9.66 -25.58 -1.07
CA SER A 305 -8.57 -24.93 -0.35
C SER A 305 -7.21 -25.62 -0.55
N LYS A 306 -7.18 -26.93 -0.79
CA LYS A 306 -5.94 -27.66 -1.06
C LYS A 306 -5.35 -27.24 -2.41
N THR A 307 -6.18 -27.14 -3.43
CA THR A 307 -5.80 -26.70 -4.79
C THR A 307 -5.33 -25.24 -4.77
N LEU A 308 -5.98 -24.35 -3.97
CA LEU A 308 -5.63 -22.94 -3.88
C LEU A 308 -4.48 -22.64 -2.90
N SER A 309 -4.07 -23.61 -2.07
CA SER A 309 -3.01 -23.42 -1.06
C SER A 309 -1.64 -22.97 -1.59
N PRO A 310 -1.20 -23.30 -2.84
CA PRO A 310 0.06 -22.79 -3.40
C PRO A 310 0.13 -21.25 -3.42
N TYR A 311 -1.00 -20.55 -3.46
CA TYR A 311 -1.06 -19.11 -3.40
C TYR A 311 -0.31 -18.53 -2.18
N GLN A 312 -0.54 -19.09 -1.00
CA GLN A 312 0.14 -18.62 0.22
C GLN A 312 1.68 -18.79 0.13
N LYS A 313 2.13 -19.88 -0.47
CA LYS A 313 3.57 -20.15 -0.67
C LYS A 313 4.18 -19.17 -1.67
N LEU A 314 3.46 -18.85 -2.76
CA LEU A 314 3.89 -17.84 -3.74
C LEU A 314 3.99 -16.46 -3.11
N LEU A 315 3.00 -16.04 -2.33
CA LEU A 315 3.05 -14.78 -1.58
C LEU A 315 4.27 -14.73 -0.66
N GLN A 316 4.50 -15.79 0.12
CA GLN A 316 5.64 -15.85 1.04
C GLN A 316 6.96 -15.78 0.30
N LYS A 317 7.09 -16.48 -0.83
CA LYS A 317 8.30 -16.48 -1.66
C LYS A 317 8.59 -15.12 -2.31
N ARG A 318 7.55 -14.44 -2.84
CA ARG A 318 7.73 -13.24 -3.67
C ARG A 318 7.91 -11.96 -2.86
N ILE A 319 7.15 -11.82 -1.76
CA ILE A 319 7.16 -10.57 -0.98
C ILE A 319 7.05 -10.81 0.55
N GLY A 320 6.60 -11.98 0.99
CA GLY A 320 6.34 -12.26 2.40
C GLY A 320 7.56 -12.07 3.30
N GLY A 321 8.75 -12.41 2.80
CA GLY A 321 10.02 -12.18 3.51
C GLY A 321 10.25 -10.69 3.81
N GLU A 322 10.00 -9.81 2.85
CA GLU A 322 10.13 -8.35 3.04
C GLU A 322 9.06 -7.81 3.99
N LEU A 323 7.79 -8.22 3.81
CA LEU A 323 6.70 -7.82 4.72
C LEU A 323 7.00 -8.24 6.17
N SER A 324 7.53 -9.44 6.37
CA SER A 324 7.93 -9.93 7.70
C SER A 324 9.05 -9.09 8.31
N LYS A 325 10.13 -8.82 7.55
CA LYS A 325 11.24 -7.97 8.00
C LYS A 325 10.75 -6.54 8.29
N GLY A 326 9.92 -5.98 7.40
CA GLY A 326 9.29 -4.68 7.61
C GLY A 326 8.48 -4.61 8.90
N HIS A 327 7.79 -5.69 9.26
CA HIS A 327 7.04 -5.76 10.53
C HIS A 327 7.96 -5.74 11.76
N HIS A 328 9.13 -6.38 11.69
CA HIS A 328 10.13 -6.28 12.76
C HIS A 328 10.74 -4.88 12.87
N LEU A 329 11.06 -4.25 11.72
CA LEU A 329 11.54 -2.86 11.70
C LEU A 329 10.50 -1.91 12.32
N ARG A 330 9.22 -2.10 11.99
CA ARG A 330 8.13 -1.33 12.59
C ARG A 330 8.03 -1.55 14.09
N LYS A 331 8.11 -2.78 14.58
CA LYS A 331 8.12 -3.06 16.03
C LYS A 331 9.27 -2.36 16.74
N ALA A 332 10.46 -2.38 16.14
CA ALA A 332 11.60 -1.66 16.66
C ALA A 332 11.34 -0.14 16.71
N PHE A 333 10.82 0.44 15.62
CA PHE A 333 10.45 1.85 15.58
C PHE A 333 9.44 2.21 16.68
N LEU A 334 8.41 1.40 16.89
CA LEU A 334 7.38 1.61 17.91
C LEU A 334 7.89 1.54 19.36
N SER A 335 9.07 0.96 19.58
CA SER A 335 9.70 0.88 20.91
C SER A 335 10.58 2.07 21.24
N LEU A 336 10.81 2.97 20.29
CA LEU A 336 11.69 4.13 20.46
C LEU A 336 10.98 5.28 21.17
N THR A 337 11.69 5.94 22.07
CA THR A 337 11.29 7.23 22.64
C THR A 337 11.68 8.37 21.69
N ASP A 338 11.11 9.56 21.89
CA ASP A 338 11.47 10.74 21.10
C ASP A 338 12.96 11.10 21.26
N ASP A 339 13.55 10.92 22.45
CA ASP A 339 14.99 11.09 22.65
C ASP A 339 15.82 10.14 21.80
N GLN A 340 15.44 8.87 21.78
CA GLN A 340 16.10 7.86 20.97
C GLN A 340 15.93 8.10 19.47
N LEU A 341 14.77 8.61 19.05
CA LEU A 341 14.55 9.01 17.64
C LEU A 341 15.48 10.15 17.25
N ALA A 342 15.63 11.17 18.10
CA ALA A 342 16.57 12.28 17.84
C ALA A 342 18.02 11.79 17.75
N ASP A 343 18.45 10.92 18.67
CA ASP A 343 19.79 10.32 18.64
C ASP A 343 20.02 9.51 17.35
N ILE A 344 19.03 8.69 16.95
CA ILE A 344 19.11 7.89 15.72
C ILE A 344 19.22 8.81 14.50
N ILE A 345 18.41 9.86 14.40
CA ILE A 345 18.47 10.82 13.28
C ILE A 345 19.86 11.46 13.19
N SER A 346 20.46 11.81 14.33
CA SER A 346 21.84 12.33 14.36
C SER A 346 22.84 11.31 13.83
N ILE A 347 22.73 10.05 14.25
CA ILE A 347 23.62 8.95 13.79
C ILE A 347 23.42 8.67 12.28
N LEU A 348 22.19 8.73 11.79
CA LEU A 348 21.91 8.55 10.36
C LEU A 348 22.55 9.65 9.49
N GLY A 349 22.85 10.82 10.08
CA GLY A 349 23.58 11.92 9.44
C GLY A 349 25.08 11.69 9.30
N GLU A 350 25.67 10.68 9.98
CA GLU A 350 27.09 10.34 9.84
C GLU A 350 27.42 9.97 8.37
N PRO A 351 28.53 10.46 7.77
CA PRO A 351 28.80 10.30 6.34
C PRO A 351 28.66 8.87 5.82
N LYS A 352 29.21 7.89 6.54
CA LYS A 352 29.15 6.47 6.14
C LYS A 352 27.72 5.91 6.16
N VAL A 353 26.91 6.35 7.11
CA VAL A 353 25.52 5.88 7.26
C VAL A 353 24.63 6.54 6.21
N ARG A 354 24.82 7.84 5.99
CA ARG A 354 24.13 8.57 4.94
C ARG A 354 24.43 7.99 3.56
N ASP A 355 25.69 7.70 3.23
CA ASP A 355 26.07 7.05 1.98
C ASP A 355 25.41 5.66 1.83
N ALA A 356 25.29 4.89 2.90
CA ALA A 356 24.56 3.62 2.88
C ALA A 356 23.09 3.80 2.56
N ILE A 357 22.41 4.82 3.14
CA ILE A 357 21.00 5.13 2.88
C ILE A 357 20.82 5.57 1.43
N GLU A 358 21.64 6.51 0.94
CA GLU A 358 21.56 7.04 -0.42
C GLU A 358 21.72 5.93 -1.48
N LYS A 359 22.63 4.98 -1.25
CA LYS A 359 22.85 3.84 -2.16
C LYS A 359 21.76 2.78 -2.10
N THR A 360 21.28 2.43 -0.91
CA THR A 360 20.43 1.25 -0.72
C THR A 360 18.99 1.57 -0.33
N GLY A 361 18.65 2.85 -0.17
CA GLY A 361 17.30 3.30 0.13
C GLY A 361 16.29 2.82 -0.92
N ASP A 362 15.27 2.09 -0.47
CA ASP A 362 14.24 1.50 -1.31
C ASP A 362 12.91 1.46 -0.56
N LEU A 363 11.86 2.04 -1.16
CA LEU A 363 10.53 2.09 -0.56
C LEU A 363 9.81 0.72 -0.59
N ASP A 364 10.20 -0.17 -1.48
CA ASP A 364 9.61 -1.51 -1.60
C ASP A 364 10.36 -2.55 -0.79
N TYR A 365 11.69 -2.37 -0.61
CA TYR A 365 12.57 -3.28 0.11
C TYR A 365 13.37 -2.55 1.20
N ALA A 366 12.66 -1.95 2.15
CA ALA A 366 13.25 -1.18 3.25
C ALA A 366 14.25 -2.00 4.11
N SER A 367 14.13 -3.33 4.10
CA SER A 367 15.06 -4.20 4.81
C SER A 367 16.49 -4.13 4.27
N LEU A 368 16.68 -3.80 2.98
CA LEU A 368 18.00 -3.64 2.37
C LEU A 368 18.72 -2.41 2.94
N ALA A 369 18.03 -1.29 3.00
CA ALA A 369 18.57 -0.07 3.61
C ALA A 369 18.86 -0.27 5.09
N ALA A 370 17.93 -0.89 5.84
CA ALA A 370 18.11 -1.16 7.26
C ALA A 370 19.36 -2.06 7.52
N PHE A 371 19.56 -3.09 6.72
CA PHE A 371 20.75 -3.95 6.82
C PHE A 371 22.04 -3.17 6.54
N SER A 372 22.05 -2.36 5.47
CA SER A 372 23.23 -1.54 5.09
C SER A 372 23.57 -0.51 6.17
N VAL A 373 22.56 0.13 6.76
CA VAL A 373 22.70 1.07 7.87
C VAL A 373 23.27 0.38 9.11
N LEU A 374 22.75 -0.79 9.49
CA LEU A 374 23.27 -1.56 10.62
C LEU A 374 24.72 -2.04 10.39
N LYS A 375 25.09 -2.37 9.16
CA LYS A 375 26.47 -2.72 8.79
C LYS A 375 27.40 -1.51 8.89
N ALA A 376 26.95 -0.33 8.45
CA ALA A 376 27.71 0.92 8.53
C ALA A 376 27.88 1.43 9.97
N GLN A 377 26.85 1.22 10.83
CA GLN A 377 26.83 1.66 12.22
C GLN A 377 26.18 0.62 13.16
N PRO A 378 26.96 -0.40 13.58
CA PRO A 378 26.43 -1.48 14.44
C PRO A 378 25.91 -1.01 15.81
N LYS A 379 26.36 0.14 16.28
CA LYS A 379 25.88 0.73 17.54
C LYS A 379 24.39 1.04 17.57
N LEU A 380 23.73 1.13 16.40
CA LEU A 380 22.28 1.32 16.31
C LEU A 380 21.50 0.16 16.94
N VAL A 381 22.07 -1.03 17.03
CA VAL A 381 21.46 -2.20 17.69
C VAL A 381 21.09 -1.91 19.16
N LYS A 382 21.82 -1.02 19.84
CA LYS A 382 21.52 -0.67 21.25
C LYS A 382 20.13 -0.06 21.45
N PHE A 383 19.61 0.63 20.42
CA PHE A 383 18.28 1.26 20.50
C PHE A 383 17.14 0.27 20.31
N ALA A 384 17.37 -0.79 19.55
CA ALA A 384 16.39 -1.83 19.32
C ALA A 384 17.08 -3.17 19.06
N PRO A 385 17.41 -3.96 20.10
CA PRO A 385 18.05 -5.27 19.96
C PRO A 385 17.28 -6.22 19.05
N SER A 386 15.95 -6.03 18.95
CA SER A 386 15.08 -6.77 18.03
C SER A 386 15.35 -6.49 16.54
N LEU A 387 16.10 -5.42 16.20
CA LEU A 387 16.49 -5.11 14.82
C LEU A 387 17.36 -6.20 14.19
N LEU A 388 18.09 -6.98 14.97
CA LEU A 388 18.92 -8.09 14.43
C LEU A 388 18.10 -9.31 14.02
N LYS A 389 16.95 -9.57 14.67
CA LYS A 389 16.15 -10.79 14.43
C LYS A 389 15.75 -11.04 12.97
N PRO A 390 15.45 -10.02 12.15
CA PRO A 390 15.08 -10.24 10.75
C PRO A 390 16.23 -10.63 9.84
N PHE A 391 17.48 -10.48 10.30
CA PHE A 391 18.70 -10.62 9.49
C PHE A 391 19.56 -11.82 9.91
N ILE A 392 19.19 -12.50 10.99
CA ILE A 392 19.73 -13.77 11.46
C ILE A 392 18.80 -14.91 11.03
#